data_400923b891b32156a2ec9973fb9101ff
#
_entry.id   400923b891b32156a2ec9973fb9101ff
#
_cell.length_a   1.000
_cell.length_b   1.000
_cell.length_c   1.000
_cell.angle_alpha   90.00
_cell.angle_beta   90.00
_cell.angle_gamma   90.00
#
_symmetry.space_group_name_H-M   'P 1'
#
loop_
_entity.id
_entity.type
_entity.pdbx_description
1 polymer ?
#
loop_
_entity_poly.entity_id
_entity_poly.type
_entity_poly.pdbx_seq_one_letter_code
_entity_poly.pdbx_strand_id
1 'polypeptide(L)'
;MSFKLKVNAYRRKIMRGLTGNIGKGSLDNIKENETISIKRVLVNRPNQRLGNTLLMTPLIQEIVKNYPNAEIDLFVKGKVSPIVFENYPQVKQIIELPKKPFKELIAYLNVWLKIRKHKYDLVINVDKQSSSGRLSTSFAQSKYKLFGDEFLSDTNQENQLHQAQYPVYQFRKFLELFDKIERTEAIPSLNIQLSAKEIEDGKKLLNEIVKDPTKKTLAFFTFATGTKCYDVAWWDEFYAMFYPKYEEEYNLIEILPVENISMLSHKLPEFYSKDVREIAAVMYNCELLIAADSGMMHLSCAAPVKTIGLFKSEGFLERYKPYGEGNAVVIAKDDNQAGVFAKMEELL
;
A
#
# COMPACT_ATOMS: atom_id res chain seq x y z
N MET A 1 -16.72 -11.57 18.62
CA MET A 1 -16.70 -10.39 17.72
C MET A 1 -17.41 -9.22 18.42
N SER A 2 -16.75 -8.09 18.66
CA SER A 2 -17.32 -6.96 19.42
C SER A 2 -18.54 -6.38 18.68
N PHE A 3 -19.56 -5.89 19.44
CA PHE A 3 -20.78 -5.25 18.92
C PHE A 3 -20.46 -4.15 17.90
N LYS A 4 -19.44 -3.35 18.17
CA LYS A 4 -18.94 -2.29 17.27
C LYS A 4 -18.48 -2.83 15.89
N LEU A 5 -17.90 -4.01 15.84
CA LEU A 5 -17.47 -4.65 14.59
C LEU A 5 -18.67 -5.14 13.77
N LYS A 6 -19.70 -5.70 14.43
CA LYS A 6 -20.94 -6.12 13.77
C LYS A 6 -21.70 -4.94 13.16
N VAL A 7 -21.85 -3.84 13.92
CA VAL A 7 -22.51 -2.61 13.43
C VAL A 7 -21.75 -2.02 12.23
N ASN A 8 -20.42 -1.97 12.28
CA ASN A 8 -19.61 -1.47 11.18
C ASN A 8 -19.69 -2.37 9.93
N ALA A 9 -19.80 -3.70 10.10
CA ALA A 9 -19.95 -4.63 8.99
C ALA A 9 -21.34 -4.44 8.32
N TYR A 10 -22.40 -4.32 9.13
CA TYR A 10 -23.77 -4.09 8.63
C TYR A 10 -23.89 -2.76 7.89
N ARG A 11 -23.35 -1.67 8.47
CA ARG A 11 -23.30 -0.37 7.80
C ARG A 11 -22.56 -0.41 6.46
N ARG A 12 -21.44 -1.13 6.39
CA ARG A 12 -20.70 -1.31 5.13
C ARG A 12 -21.53 -2.04 4.09
N LYS A 13 -22.27 -3.11 4.49
CA LYS A 13 -23.13 -3.87 3.59
C LYS A 13 -24.25 -3.00 3.01
N ILE A 14 -24.95 -2.21 3.84
CA ILE A 14 -25.98 -1.27 3.39
C ILE A 14 -25.39 -0.23 2.43
N MET A 15 -24.29 0.44 2.82
CA MET A 15 -23.67 1.46 1.97
C MET A 15 -23.21 0.91 0.63
N ARG A 16 -22.67 -0.31 0.60
CA ARG A 16 -22.29 -0.99 -0.66
C ARG A 16 -23.52 -1.25 -1.54
N GLY A 17 -24.63 -1.71 -0.96
CA GLY A 17 -25.88 -1.88 -1.71
C GLY A 17 -26.39 -0.59 -2.35
N LEU A 18 -26.33 0.52 -1.60
CA LEU A 18 -26.75 1.84 -2.09
C LEU A 18 -25.82 2.45 -3.15
N THR A 19 -24.54 2.14 -3.11
CA THR A 19 -23.53 2.78 -3.98
C THR A 19 -23.02 1.85 -5.09
N GLY A 20 -23.33 0.56 -5.05
CA GLY A 20 -22.80 -0.45 -5.98
C GLY A 20 -23.16 -0.22 -7.45
N ASN A 21 -24.29 0.42 -7.71
CA ASN A 21 -24.74 0.72 -9.07
C ASN A 21 -24.28 2.12 -9.58
N ILE A 22 -23.64 2.93 -8.73
CA ILE A 22 -23.11 4.23 -9.15
C ILE A 22 -21.98 4.00 -10.15
N GLY A 23 -22.09 4.58 -11.34
CA GLY A 23 -21.06 4.52 -12.38
C GLY A 23 -21.22 3.40 -13.41
N LYS A 24 -22.27 2.59 -13.35
CA LYS A 24 -22.59 1.67 -14.45
C LYS A 24 -22.81 2.46 -15.73
N GLY A 25 -22.15 2.04 -16.83
CA GLY A 25 -22.22 2.72 -18.12
C GLY A 25 -21.41 4.04 -18.19
N SER A 26 -20.49 4.27 -17.27
CA SER A 26 -19.68 5.51 -17.24
C SER A 26 -18.80 5.72 -18.49
N LEU A 27 -18.52 4.67 -19.24
CA LEU A 27 -17.70 4.67 -20.46
C LEU A 27 -18.51 4.49 -21.76
N ASP A 28 -19.83 4.31 -21.68
CA ASP A 28 -20.67 4.03 -22.85
C ASP A 28 -20.69 5.17 -23.91
N ASN A 29 -20.30 6.38 -23.50
CA ASN A 29 -20.27 7.55 -24.38
C ASN A 29 -18.89 7.83 -25.02
N ILE A 30 -17.91 6.93 -24.88
CA ILE A 30 -16.61 7.08 -25.54
C ILE A 30 -16.80 6.79 -27.04
N LYS A 31 -16.39 7.76 -27.88
CA LYS A 31 -16.48 7.63 -29.33
C LYS A 31 -15.28 6.87 -29.88
N GLU A 32 -15.50 6.03 -30.91
CA GLU A 32 -14.40 5.43 -31.64
C GLU A 32 -13.46 6.49 -32.23
N ASN A 33 -12.15 6.25 -32.13
CA ASN A 33 -11.08 7.14 -32.61
C ASN A 33 -11.02 8.50 -31.87
N GLU A 34 -11.58 8.63 -30.69
CA GLU A 34 -11.42 9.83 -29.89
C GLU A 34 -9.98 9.91 -29.38
N THR A 35 -9.31 11.04 -29.60
CA THR A 35 -7.98 11.30 -29.04
C THR A 35 -8.11 11.73 -27.57
N ILE A 36 -7.39 11.02 -26.69
CA ILE A 36 -7.38 11.34 -25.27
C ILE A 36 -6.18 12.24 -24.93
N SER A 37 -6.46 13.32 -24.20
CA SER A 37 -5.43 14.16 -23.58
C SER A 37 -5.76 14.28 -22.10
N ILE A 38 -4.85 13.84 -21.25
CA ILE A 38 -4.99 13.87 -19.79
C ILE A 38 -3.97 14.85 -19.22
N LYS A 39 -4.47 15.94 -18.63
CA LYS A 39 -3.67 16.98 -17.97
C LYS A 39 -3.90 17.01 -16.48
N ARG A 40 -5.10 16.59 -16.01
CA ARG A 40 -5.42 16.55 -14.58
C ARG A 40 -6.22 15.31 -14.23
N VAL A 41 -5.71 14.56 -13.24
CA VAL A 41 -6.30 13.30 -12.76
C VAL A 41 -6.66 13.43 -11.28
N LEU A 42 -7.83 12.94 -10.89
CA LEU A 42 -8.18 12.73 -9.49
C LEU A 42 -8.14 11.23 -9.17
N VAL A 43 -7.33 10.83 -8.20
CA VAL A 43 -7.26 9.45 -7.72
C VAL A 43 -7.92 9.33 -6.35
N ASN A 44 -8.97 8.51 -6.26
CA ASN A 44 -9.80 8.37 -5.08
C ASN A 44 -9.46 7.08 -4.31
N ARG A 45 -8.91 7.22 -3.11
CA ARG A 45 -8.67 6.12 -2.16
C ARG A 45 -8.95 6.59 -0.73
N PRO A 46 -10.20 6.77 -0.29
CA PRO A 46 -10.55 7.28 1.03
C PRO A 46 -10.28 6.24 2.13
N ASN A 47 -9.03 5.88 2.32
CA ASN A 47 -8.50 4.94 3.30
C ASN A 47 -7.33 5.60 4.05
N GLN A 48 -7.15 5.24 5.34
CA GLN A 48 -6.14 5.84 6.21
C GLN A 48 -4.97 4.91 6.56
N ARG A 49 -4.96 3.69 6.01
CA ARG A 49 -3.93 2.69 6.32
C ARG A 49 -2.71 2.88 5.42
N LEU A 50 -1.52 2.83 6.02
CA LEU A 50 -0.24 2.96 5.30
C LEU A 50 -0.14 2.00 4.11
N GLY A 51 -0.33 0.69 4.33
CA GLY A 51 -0.26 -0.30 3.26
C GLY A 51 -1.20 0.03 2.08
N ASN A 52 -2.46 0.41 2.34
CA ASN A 52 -3.39 0.78 1.27
C ASN A 52 -2.96 2.05 0.50
N THR A 53 -2.23 2.95 1.13
CA THR A 53 -1.70 4.15 0.47
C THR A 53 -0.50 3.78 -0.40
N LEU A 54 0.40 2.93 0.10
CA LEU A 54 1.55 2.43 -0.68
C LEU A 54 1.12 1.62 -1.90
N LEU A 55 0.06 0.82 -1.78
CA LEU A 55 -0.52 0.05 -2.89
C LEU A 55 -1.11 0.91 -4.03
N MET A 56 -1.18 2.25 -3.86
CA MET A 56 -1.55 3.17 -4.95
C MET A 56 -0.33 3.62 -5.77
N THR A 57 0.88 3.46 -5.26
CA THR A 57 2.08 3.99 -5.92
C THR A 57 2.30 3.45 -7.34
N PRO A 58 2.01 2.17 -7.68
CA PRO A 58 2.08 1.70 -9.06
C PRO A 58 1.13 2.42 -10.01
N LEU A 59 -0.10 2.74 -9.58
CA LEU A 59 -1.02 3.52 -10.40
C LEU A 59 -0.50 4.93 -10.66
N ILE A 60 0.04 5.60 -9.65
CA ILE A 60 0.61 6.95 -9.82
C ILE A 60 1.80 6.90 -10.80
N GLN A 61 2.69 5.92 -10.65
CA GLN A 61 3.81 5.71 -11.57
C GLN A 61 3.31 5.45 -13.01
N GLU A 62 2.27 4.64 -13.18
CA GLU A 62 1.69 4.33 -14.49
C GLU A 62 1.04 5.56 -15.15
N ILE A 63 0.34 6.41 -14.36
CA ILE A 63 -0.21 7.67 -14.86
C ILE A 63 0.93 8.60 -15.32
N VAL A 64 1.98 8.75 -14.52
CA VAL A 64 3.15 9.58 -14.86
C VAL A 64 3.89 9.07 -16.08
N LYS A 65 4.05 7.74 -16.23
CA LYS A 65 4.66 7.11 -17.40
C LYS A 65 3.92 7.48 -18.69
N ASN A 66 2.59 7.44 -18.69
CA ASN A 66 1.77 7.72 -19.88
C ASN A 66 1.54 9.23 -20.09
N TYR A 67 1.50 10.00 -19.02
CA TYR A 67 1.23 11.45 -19.01
C TYR A 67 2.20 12.19 -18.06
N PRO A 68 3.47 12.39 -18.44
CA PRO A 68 4.51 12.93 -17.55
C PRO A 68 4.19 14.32 -16.97
N ASN A 69 3.41 15.12 -17.70
CA ASN A 69 3.03 16.46 -17.32
C ASN A 69 1.64 16.56 -16.66
N ALA A 70 0.99 15.42 -16.40
CA ALA A 70 -0.31 15.43 -15.74
C ALA A 70 -0.18 15.83 -14.27
N GLU A 71 -1.05 16.72 -13.82
CA GLU A 71 -1.25 17.00 -12.41
C GLU A 71 -2.15 15.94 -11.78
N ILE A 72 -1.76 15.43 -10.62
CA ILE A 72 -2.50 14.41 -9.91
C ILE A 72 -2.98 14.97 -8.57
N ASP A 73 -4.29 14.96 -8.37
CA ASP A 73 -4.90 15.24 -7.07
C ASP A 73 -5.31 13.92 -6.43
N LEU A 74 -5.12 13.80 -5.11
CA LEU A 74 -5.50 12.60 -4.36
C LEU A 74 -6.65 12.91 -3.42
N PHE A 75 -7.72 12.11 -3.48
CA PHE A 75 -8.79 12.15 -2.49
C PHE A 75 -8.65 10.95 -1.55
N VAL A 76 -8.24 11.23 -0.32
CA VAL A 76 -7.79 10.23 0.65
C VAL A 76 -8.41 10.47 2.02
N LYS A 77 -8.07 9.63 2.99
CA LYS A 77 -8.46 9.80 4.39
C LYS A 77 -7.24 9.67 5.30
N GLY A 78 -7.12 10.60 6.24
CA GLY A 78 -6.02 10.61 7.22
C GLY A 78 -4.73 11.18 6.65
N LYS A 79 -3.68 11.25 7.47
CA LYS A 79 -2.45 12.02 7.25
C LYS A 79 -1.27 11.22 6.67
N VAL A 80 -1.50 9.99 6.20
CA VAL A 80 -0.41 9.12 5.70
C VAL A 80 -0.01 9.48 4.27
N SER A 81 -0.99 9.87 3.45
CA SER A 81 -0.75 10.13 2.03
C SER A 81 0.23 11.28 1.74
N PRO A 82 0.24 12.41 2.48
CA PRO A 82 1.28 13.44 2.31
C PRO A 82 2.69 12.89 2.50
N ILE A 83 2.89 11.97 3.46
CA ILE A 83 4.18 11.36 3.75
C ILE A 83 4.60 10.42 2.62
N VAL A 84 3.69 9.56 2.15
CA VAL A 84 3.99 8.58 1.08
C VAL A 84 4.27 9.26 -0.25
N PHE A 85 3.55 10.34 -0.59
CA PHE A 85 3.66 11.02 -1.88
C PHE A 85 4.50 12.30 -1.84
N GLU A 86 5.29 12.52 -0.80
CA GLU A 86 6.11 13.73 -0.61
C GLU A 86 7.03 14.00 -1.80
N ASN A 87 7.71 12.98 -2.30
CA ASN A 87 8.66 13.08 -3.41
C ASN A 87 8.03 12.77 -4.80
N TYR A 88 6.70 12.87 -4.91
CA TYR A 88 5.99 12.72 -6.19
C TYR A 88 5.62 14.10 -6.76
N PRO A 89 6.42 14.70 -7.65
CA PRO A 89 6.23 16.09 -8.09
C PRO A 89 4.93 16.31 -8.87
N GLN A 90 4.35 15.24 -9.46
CA GLN A 90 3.07 15.31 -10.15
C GLN A 90 1.87 15.32 -9.21
N VAL A 91 2.02 14.89 -7.95
CA VAL A 91 0.97 14.99 -6.94
C VAL A 91 0.90 16.41 -6.43
N LYS A 92 -0.11 17.16 -6.90
CA LYS A 92 -0.24 18.60 -6.62
C LYS A 92 -1.10 18.90 -5.42
N GLN A 93 -2.16 18.13 -5.21
CA GLN A 93 -3.06 18.35 -4.09
C GLN A 93 -3.48 17.05 -3.43
N ILE A 94 -3.45 17.03 -2.09
CA ILE A 94 -3.99 15.94 -1.29
C ILE A 94 -5.22 16.46 -0.56
N ILE A 95 -6.37 15.93 -0.92
CA ILE A 95 -7.68 16.31 -0.39
C ILE A 95 -8.07 15.29 0.67
N GLU A 96 -7.89 15.63 1.93
CA GLU A 96 -8.07 14.72 3.06
C GLU A 96 -9.50 14.77 3.62
N LEU A 97 -10.16 13.61 3.65
CA LEU A 97 -11.41 13.44 4.39
C LEU A 97 -11.17 13.44 5.90
N PRO A 98 -11.94 14.20 6.69
CA PRO A 98 -11.90 14.16 8.14
C PRO A 98 -12.12 12.76 8.70
N LYS A 99 -11.39 12.40 9.75
CA LYS A 99 -11.52 11.09 10.40
C LYS A 99 -12.91 10.90 11.03
N LYS A 100 -13.51 11.97 11.54
CA LYS A 100 -14.79 11.98 12.26
C LYS A 100 -15.79 12.93 11.59
N PRO A 101 -16.45 12.53 10.46
CA PRO A 101 -17.32 13.40 9.68
C PRO A 101 -18.41 14.11 10.49
N PHE A 102 -19.04 13.41 11.44
CA PHE A 102 -20.11 13.97 12.28
C PHE A 102 -19.64 15.02 13.30
N LYS A 103 -18.34 15.04 13.64
CA LYS A 103 -17.76 16.06 14.53
C LYS A 103 -17.19 17.27 13.77
N GLU A 104 -16.97 17.09 12.48
CA GLU A 104 -16.28 18.05 11.59
C GLU A 104 -17.10 18.28 10.32
N LEU A 105 -18.42 18.52 10.47
CA LEU A 105 -19.35 18.59 9.32
C LEU A 105 -18.96 19.67 8.29
N ILE A 106 -18.55 20.85 8.74
CA ILE A 106 -18.15 21.96 7.86
C ILE A 106 -16.88 21.57 7.09
N ALA A 107 -15.87 21.01 7.77
CA ALA A 107 -14.66 20.53 7.13
C ALA A 107 -14.98 19.40 6.13
N TYR A 108 -15.89 18.49 6.49
CA TYR A 108 -16.34 17.42 5.62
C TYR A 108 -17.02 17.96 4.35
N LEU A 109 -17.94 18.93 4.46
CA LEU A 109 -18.60 19.56 3.32
C LEU A 109 -17.58 20.31 2.44
N ASN A 110 -16.67 21.06 3.05
CA ASN A 110 -15.63 21.78 2.32
C ASN A 110 -14.72 20.86 1.48
N VAL A 111 -14.44 19.66 1.96
CA VAL A 111 -13.67 18.66 1.20
C VAL A 111 -14.41 18.24 -0.07
N TRP A 112 -15.73 18.04 0.00
CA TRP A 112 -16.54 17.72 -1.18
C TRP A 112 -16.59 18.89 -2.17
N LEU A 113 -16.66 20.13 -1.70
CA LEU A 113 -16.59 21.32 -2.56
C LEU A 113 -15.22 21.44 -3.23
N LYS A 114 -14.12 21.07 -2.54
CA LYS A 114 -12.76 21.07 -3.13
C LYS A 114 -12.67 20.12 -4.33
N ILE A 115 -13.27 18.93 -4.29
CA ILE A 115 -13.30 18.01 -5.43
C ILE A 115 -13.95 18.65 -6.66
N ARG A 116 -14.97 19.52 -6.49
CA ARG A 116 -15.67 20.19 -7.58
C ARG A 116 -15.00 21.48 -8.07
N LYS A 117 -14.00 21.98 -7.34
CA LYS A 117 -13.30 23.22 -7.70
C LYS A 117 -12.51 23.08 -9.01
N HIS A 118 -12.03 21.86 -9.30
CA HIS A 118 -11.27 21.57 -10.51
C HIS A 118 -12.11 20.73 -11.48
N LYS A 119 -11.86 20.92 -12.76
CA LYS A 119 -12.31 19.99 -13.82
C LYS A 119 -11.18 19.01 -14.07
N TYR A 120 -11.50 17.74 -13.94
CA TYR A 120 -10.56 16.65 -14.22
C TYR A 120 -10.81 16.08 -15.62
N ASP A 121 -9.75 15.63 -16.27
CA ASP A 121 -9.89 14.85 -17.49
C ASP A 121 -10.28 13.42 -17.15
N LEU A 122 -9.70 12.88 -16.06
CA LEU A 122 -9.96 11.53 -15.58
C LEU A 122 -10.08 11.49 -14.05
N VAL A 123 -11.05 10.72 -13.56
CA VAL A 123 -11.19 10.37 -12.13
C VAL A 123 -11.13 8.87 -11.98
N ILE A 124 -10.27 8.37 -11.08
CA ILE A 124 -10.07 6.93 -10.84
C ILE A 124 -10.42 6.59 -9.40
N ASN A 125 -11.37 5.68 -9.19
CA ASN A 125 -11.60 5.05 -7.90
C ASN A 125 -10.74 3.78 -7.80
N VAL A 126 -9.78 3.77 -6.90
CA VAL A 126 -8.81 2.66 -6.71
C VAL A 126 -9.47 1.40 -6.15
N ASP A 127 -10.56 1.54 -5.40
CA ASP A 127 -11.23 0.43 -4.73
C ASP A 127 -12.73 0.40 -5.06
N LYS A 128 -13.12 -0.51 -5.94
CA LYS A 128 -14.52 -0.67 -6.36
C LYS A 128 -15.51 -0.90 -5.20
N GLN A 129 -15.03 -1.45 -4.09
CA GLN A 129 -15.85 -1.71 -2.90
C GLN A 129 -15.96 -0.47 -1.98
N SER A 130 -15.25 0.61 -2.28
CA SER A 130 -15.29 1.84 -1.49
C SER A 130 -16.49 2.70 -1.83
N SER A 131 -17.53 2.69 -0.98
CA SER A 131 -18.70 3.57 -1.15
C SER A 131 -18.32 5.05 -1.19
N SER A 132 -17.38 5.50 -0.35
CA SER A 132 -16.89 6.89 -0.38
C SER A 132 -16.09 7.18 -1.65
N GLY A 133 -15.34 6.19 -2.16
CA GLY A 133 -14.62 6.30 -3.43
C GLY A 133 -15.60 6.44 -4.59
N ARG A 134 -16.62 5.59 -4.68
CA ARG A 134 -17.66 5.68 -5.74
C ARG A 134 -18.41 7.01 -5.69
N LEU A 135 -18.81 7.46 -4.51
CA LEU A 135 -19.50 8.75 -4.34
C LEU A 135 -18.60 9.92 -4.76
N SER A 136 -17.33 9.95 -4.34
CA SER A 136 -16.41 11.04 -4.73
C SER A 136 -16.13 11.06 -6.23
N THR A 137 -15.98 9.88 -6.85
CA THR A 137 -15.84 9.76 -8.31
C THR A 137 -17.08 10.27 -9.05
N SER A 138 -18.27 9.90 -8.59
CA SER A 138 -19.53 10.41 -9.15
C SER A 138 -19.64 11.93 -9.01
N PHE A 139 -19.28 12.47 -7.85
CA PHE A 139 -19.44 13.88 -7.51
C PHE A 139 -18.42 14.80 -8.20
N ALA A 140 -17.22 14.31 -8.52
CA ALA A 140 -16.19 15.07 -9.20
C ALA A 140 -16.63 15.50 -10.61
N GLN A 141 -16.20 16.68 -11.05
CA GLN A 141 -16.39 17.14 -12.44
C GLN A 141 -15.29 16.54 -13.30
N SER A 142 -15.64 15.63 -14.20
CA SER A 142 -14.66 14.96 -15.07
C SER A 142 -15.28 14.53 -16.39
N LYS A 143 -14.42 14.48 -17.42
CA LYS A 143 -14.79 13.92 -18.72
C LYS A 143 -14.92 12.39 -18.64
N TYR A 144 -13.95 11.72 -17.99
CA TYR A 144 -13.94 10.27 -17.83
C TYR A 144 -13.91 9.89 -16.35
N LYS A 145 -14.60 8.81 -16.00
CA LYS A 145 -14.70 8.30 -14.63
C LYS A 145 -14.57 6.79 -14.59
N LEU A 146 -13.56 6.30 -13.88
CA LEU A 146 -13.38 4.88 -13.58
C LEU A 146 -13.81 4.60 -12.15
N PHE A 147 -14.80 3.74 -11.98
CA PHE A 147 -15.32 3.34 -10.65
C PHE A 147 -14.62 2.10 -10.13
N GLY A 148 -13.79 1.46 -10.99
CA GLY A 148 -12.92 0.34 -10.65
C GLY A 148 -13.55 -1.03 -10.93
N ASP A 149 -14.63 -1.13 -11.69
CA ASP A 149 -15.29 -2.37 -12.07
C ASP A 149 -15.65 -2.46 -13.56
N GLU A 150 -15.13 -1.55 -14.38
CA GLU A 150 -15.52 -1.42 -15.78
C GLU A 150 -15.01 -2.57 -16.67
N PHE A 151 -13.83 -3.10 -16.39
CA PHE A 151 -13.13 -4.03 -17.29
C PHE A 151 -13.00 -5.45 -16.73
N LEU A 152 -13.68 -5.77 -15.64
CA LEU A 152 -13.69 -7.11 -15.08
C LEU A 152 -14.94 -7.83 -15.49
N SER A 153 -14.82 -8.73 -16.43
CA SER A 153 -15.89 -9.63 -16.88
C SER A 153 -16.00 -10.90 -16.03
N ASP A 154 -14.97 -11.27 -15.27
CA ASP A 154 -14.90 -12.50 -14.49
C ASP A 154 -14.38 -12.23 -13.06
N THR A 155 -15.18 -12.65 -12.06
CA THR A 155 -14.82 -12.58 -10.64
C THR A 155 -13.58 -13.39 -10.29
N ASN A 156 -13.22 -14.40 -11.09
CA ASN A 156 -12.01 -15.21 -10.88
C ASN A 156 -10.75 -14.44 -11.21
N GLN A 157 -10.72 -13.67 -12.30
CA GLN A 157 -9.57 -12.81 -12.64
C GLN A 157 -9.32 -11.74 -11.59
N GLU A 158 -10.39 -11.16 -11.03
CA GLU A 158 -10.28 -10.15 -9.98
C GLU A 158 -9.62 -10.67 -8.70
N ASN A 159 -9.94 -11.90 -8.31
CA ASN A 159 -9.40 -12.52 -7.10
C ASN A 159 -7.91 -12.90 -7.25
N GLN A 160 -7.41 -13.00 -8.49
CA GLN A 160 -6.01 -13.31 -8.81
C GLN A 160 -5.12 -12.06 -8.87
N LEU A 161 -5.70 -10.86 -9.08
CA LEU A 161 -4.90 -9.64 -9.16
C LEU A 161 -4.54 -9.10 -7.77
N HIS A 162 -3.26 -8.82 -7.61
CA HIS A 162 -2.76 -8.11 -6.43
C HIS A 162 -3.38 -6.71 -6.33
N GLN A 163 -3.60 -6.19 -5.10
CA GLN A 163 -4.26 -4.89 -4.88
C GLN A 163 -3.48 -3.71 -5.47
N ALA A 164 -2.18 -3.86 -5.70
CA ALA A 164 -1.35 -2.88 -6.40
C ALA A 164 -1.53 -2.94 -7.94
N GLN A 165 -1.80 -4.13 -8.49
CA GLN A 165 -1.96 -4.34 -9.93
C GLN A 165 -3.35 -3.93 -10.43
N TYR A 166 -4.36 -4.18 -9.61
CA TYR A 166 -5.76 -3.99 -9.98
C TYR A 166 -6.07 -2.59 -10.56
N PRO A 167 -5.73 -1.47 -9.91
CA PRO A 167 -6.05 -0.15 -10.44
C PRO A 167 -5.22 0.20 -11.69
N VAL A 168 -4.02 -0.36 -11.83
CA VAL A 168 -3.19 -0.20 -13.03
C VAL A 168 -3.83 -0.93 -14.21
N TYR A 169 -4.30 -2.16 -13.99
CA TYR A 169 -5.03 -2.92 -15.01
C TYR A 169 -6.26 -2.13 -15.52
N GLN A 170 -7.07 -1.59 -14.62
CA GLN A 170 -8.24 -0.77 -14.99
C GLN A 170 -7.83 0.46 -15.80
N PHE A 171 -6.77 1.13 -15.42
CA PHE A 171 -6.26 2.31 -16.14
C PHE A 171 -5.71 1.94 -17.53
N ARG A 172 -4.94 0.84 -17.67
CA ARG A 172 -4.43 0.37 -18.95
C ARG A 172 -5.57 -0.01 -19.91
N LYS A 173 -6.56 -0.74 -19.41
CA LYS A 173 -7.75 -1.10 -20.23
C LYS A 173 -8.56 0.13 -20.64
N PHE A 174 -8.62 1.15 -19.82
CA PHE A 174 -9.21 2.43 -20.19
C PHE A 174 -8.44 3.08 -21.36
N LEU A 175 -7.11 3.12 -21.33
CA LEU A 175 -6.31 3.70 -22.40
C LEU A 175 -6.45 2.92 -23.73
N GLU A 176 -6.56 1.59 -23.67
CA GLU A 176 -6.78 0.72 -24.84
C GLU A 176 -8.07 1.05 -25.62
N LEU A 177 -9.07 1.69 -24.97
CA LEU A 177 -10.27 2.14 -25.68
C LEU A 177 -9.95 3.21 -26.75
N PHE A 178 -8.88 4.00 -26.55
CA PHE A 178 -8.53 5.11 -27.43
C PHE A 178 -7.45 4.77 -28.45
N ASP A 179 -6.37 4.10 -28.02
CA ASP A 179 -5.20 3.86 -28.86
C ASP A 179 -5.11 2.43 -29.41
N LYS A 180 -5.97 1.52 -28.94
CA LYS A 180 -5.98 0.09 -29.30
C LYS A 180 -4.66 -0.62 -29.01
N ILE A 181 -3.81 -0.07 -28.14
CA ILE A 181 -2.52 -0.63 -27.76
C ILE A 181 -2.67 -1.44 -26.48
N GLU A 182 -2.46 -2.74 -26.56
CA GLU A 182 -2.38 -3.58 -25.37
C GLU A 182 -1.08 -3.34 -24.61
N ARG A 183 -1.22 -3.08 -23.31
CA ARG A 183 -0.09 -2.79 -22.39
C ARG A 183 0.23 -4.02 -21.57
N THR A 184 1.23 -4.77 -22.02
CA THR A 184 1.64 -6.07 -21.43
C THR A 184 2.86 -5.96 -20.52
N GLU A 185 3.51 -4.79 -20.46
CA GLU A 185 4.70 -4.60 -19.63
C GLU A 185 4.41 -4.84 -18.15
N ALA A 186 5.44 -5.24 -17.41
CA ALA A 186 5.34 -5.43 -15.97
C ALA A 186 4.77 -4.17 -15.27
N ILE A 187 3.85 -4.38 -14.35
CA ILE A 187 3.30 -3.30 -13.55
C ILE A 187 4.38 -2.85 -12.55
N PRO A 188 4.61 -1.54 -12.38
CA PRO A 188 5.63 -1.03 -11.48
C PRO A 188 5.53 -1.59 -10.06
N SER A 189 6.67 -1.81 -9.41
CA SER A 189 6.75 -2.13 -7.98
C SER A 189 6.25 -0.97 -7.11
N LEU A 190 5.96 -1.26 -5.84
CA LEU A 190 5.71 -0.19 -4.87
C LEU A 190 6.95 0.71 -4.77
N ASN A 191 6.73 2.00 -4.59
CA ASN A 191 7.82 2.95 -4.45
C ASN A 191 7.39 4.14 -3.58
N ILE A 192 8.14 4.44 -2.53
CA ILE A 192 7.94 5.64 -1.69
C ILE A 192 8.79 6.82 -2.18
N GLN A 193 9.62 6.61 -3.21
CA GLN A 193 10.54 7.60 -3.79
C GLN A 193 11.42 8.28 -2.73
N LEU A 194 12.24 7.49 -2.04
CA LEU A 194 13.25 8.04 -1.13
C LEU A 194 14.28 8.87 -1.92
N SER A 195 14.59 10.06 -1.45
CA SER A 195 15.70 10.86 -1.97
C SER A 195 17.04 10.26 -1.54
N ALA A 196 18.12 10.60 -2.28
CA ALA A 196 19.47 10.18 -1.92
C ALA A 196 19.87 10.61 -0.50
N LYS A 197 19.39 11.80 -0.08
CA LYS A 197 19.63 12.30 1.28
C LYS A 197 18.94 11.46 2.34
N GLU A 198 17.68 11.09 2.14
CA GLU A 198 16.95 10.22 3.09
C GLU A 198 17.63 8.85 3.20
N ILE A 199 18.06 8.27 2.08
CA ILE A 199 18.79 6.99 2.07
C ILE A 199 20.09 7.08 2.87
N GLU A 200 20.86 8.16 2.68
CA GLU A 200 22.10 8.39 3.42
C GLU A 200 21.83 8.61 4.92
N ASP A 201 20.83 9.40 5.27
CA ASP A 201 20.46 9.64 6.66
C ASP A 201 19.95 8.35 7.32
N GLY A 202 19.17 7.52 6.59
CA GLY A 202 18.77 6.20 7.05
C GLY A 202 19.95 5.25 7.31
N LYS A 203 21.00 5.32 6.47
CA LYS A 203 22.23 4.56 6.70
C LYS A 203 22.97 5.01 7.98
N LYS A 204 23.03 6.31 8.25
CA LYS A 204 23.62 6.84 9.49
C LYS A 204 22.85 6.31 10.71
N LEU A 205 21.51 6.43 10.69
CA LEU A 205 20.66 5.92 11.78
C LEU A 205 20.84 4.41 11.99
N LEU A 206 20.93 3.64 10.91
CA LEU A 206 21.19 2.19 11.00
C LEU A 206 22.54 1.93 11.67
N ASN A 207 23.60 2.66 11.27
CA ASN A 207 24.95 2.50 11.82
C ASN A 207 25.05 2.85 13.31
N GLU A 208 24.14 3.67 13.85
CA GLU A 208 24.11 4.00 15.28
C GLU A 208 23.59 2.84 16.15
N ILE A 209 22.84 1.90 15.57
CA ILE A 209 22.21 0.81 16.31
C ILE A 209 22.83 -0.55 16.05
N VAL A 210 23.51 -0.74 14.92
CA VAL A 210 24.18 -2.02 14.61
C VAL A 210 25.54 -2.15 15.29
N LYS A 211 25.96 -3.38 15.58
CA LYS A 211 27.26 -3.66 16.21
C LYS A 211 28.42 -3.46 15.26
N ASP A 212 28.26 -3.81 13.99
CA ASP A 212 29.29 -3.78 12.97
C ASP A 212 28.75 -3.19 11.65
N PRO A 213 29.00 -1.91 11.36
CA PRO A 213 28.52 -1.26 10.14
C PRO A 213 29.04 -1.86 8.82
N THR A 214 30.01 -2.77 8.88
CA THR A 214 30.55 -3.45 7.68
C THR A 214 29.74 -4.66 7.28
N LYS A 215 28.96 -5.22 8.21
CA LYS A 215 28.07 -6.36 7.97
C LYS A 215 26.73 -5.92 7.38
N LYS A 216 26.14 -6.77 6.54
CA LYS A 216 24.75 -6.61 6.10
C LYS A 216 23.78 -6.75 7.28
N THR A 217 22.61 -6.17 7.16
CA THR A 217 21.60 -6.15 8.23
C THR A 217 20.35 -6.90 7.81
N LEU A 218 19.89 -7.80 8.67
CA LEU A 218 18.56 -8.43 8.59
C LEU A 218 17.63 -7.73 9.59
N ALA A 219 16.47 -7.28 9.11
CA ALA A 219 15.51 -6.56 9.93
C ALA A 219 14.23 -7.38 10.15
N PHE A 220 13.64 -7.23 11.32
CA PHE A 220 12.41 -7.90 11.73
C PHE A 220 11.36 -6.87 12.11
N PHE A 221 10.15 -7.00 11.58
CA PHE A 221 8.98 -6.25 12.04
C PHE A 221 7.95 -7.23 12.58
N THR A 222 7.91 -7.38 13.88
CA THR A 222 7.22 -8.48 14.56
C THR A 222 5.75 -8.21 14.86
N PHE A 223 5.35 -6.93 14.92
CA PHE A 223 4.02 -6.53 15.33
C PHE A 223 3.02 -6.45 14.17
N ALA A 224 1.80 -6.91 14.42
CA ALA A 224 0.65 -6.69 13.54
C ALA A 224 -0.63 -6.49 14.36
N THR A 225 -1.66 -5.88 13.77
CA THR A 225 -2.92 -5.63 14.47
C THR A 225 -3.87 -6.82 14.45
N GLY A 226 -4.46 -7.15 15.59
CA GLY A 226 -5.51 -8.16 15.73
C GLY A 226 -5.00 -9.59 15.48
N THR A 227 -5.78 -10.39 14.75
CA THR A 227 -5.50 -11.81 14.51
C THR A 227 -4.28 -12.09 13.61
N LYS A 228 -3.69 -11.06 13.03
CA LYS A 228 -2.50 -11.17 12.18
C LYS A 228 -1.20 -11.18 12.99
N CYS A 229 -1.23 -10.75 14.25
CA CYS A 229 -0.07 -10.69 15.12
C CYS A 229 0.28 -12.09 15.62
N TYR A 230 1.54 -12.48 15.48
CA TYR A 230 2.12 -13.64 16.14
C TYR A 230 2.45 -13.26 17.58
N ASP A 231 2.31 -14.18 18.51
CA ASP A 231 2.64 -13.95 19.93
C ASP A 231 4.14 -14.09 20.21
N VAL A 232 4.52 -13.74 21.42
CA VAL A 232 5.92 -13.79 21.86
C VAL A 232 6.48 -15.22 21.79
N ALA A 233 5.68 -16.24 22.12
CA ALA A 233 6.14 -17.63 22.10
C ALA A 233 6.54 -18.06 20.68
N TRP A 234 5.72 -17.71 19.68
CA TRP A 234 6.03 -18.00 18.28
C TRP A 234 7.34 -17.30 17.83
N TRP A 235 7.52 -16.04 18.19
CA TRP A 235 8.73 -15.29 17.86
C TRP A 235 9.96 -15.79 18.63
N ASP A 236 9.81 -16.27 19.86
CA ASP A 236 10.89 -16.85 20.66
C ASP A 236 11.41 -18.16 20.05
N GLU A 237 10.51 -19.03 19.59
CA GLU A 237 10.88 -20.25 18.87
C GLU A 237 11.62 -19.92 17.57
N PHE A 238 11.12 -18.96 16.80
CA PHE A 238 11.78 -18.52 15.57
C PHE A 238 13.15 -17.88 15.85
N TYR A 239 13.25 -17.06 16.91
CA TYR A 239 14.51 -16.46 17.36
C TYR A 239 15.56 -17.51 17.67
N ALA A 240 15.19 -18.57 18.38
CA ALA A 240 16.10 -19.66 18.72
C ALA A 240 16.65 -20.39 17.49
N MET A 241 15.95 -20.34 16.35
CA MET A 241 16.42 -20.92 15.09
C MET A 241 17.36 -19.98 14.33
N PHE A 242 16.99 -18.71 14.15
CA PHE A 242 17.75 -17.82 13.27
C PHE A 242 18.94 -17.16 13.95
N TYR A 243 18.83 -16.82 15.24
CA TYR A 243 19.86 -16.04 15.92
C TYR A 243 21.23 -16.73 15.93
N PRO A 244 21.38 -18.00 16.36
CA PRO A 244 22.67 -18.68 16.40
C PRO A 244 23.32 -18.84 15.01
N LYS A 245 22.51 -18.84 13.95
CA LYS A 245 23.02 -19.00 12.60
C LYS A 245 23.53 -17.70 11.98
N TYR A 246 22.87 -16.58 12.26
CA TYR A 246 23.10 -15.34 11.54
C TYR A 246 23.80 -14.26 12.36
N GLU A 247 23.93 -14.36 13.69
CA GLU A 247 24.49 -13.33 14.55
C GLU A 247 25.97 -13.02 14.25
N GLU A 248 26.73 -14.02 13.77
CA GLU A 248 28.14 -13.83 13.43
C GLU A 248 28.34 -13.20 12.04
N GLU A 249 27.41 -13.40 11.10
CA GLU A 249 27.54 -12.95 9.71
C GLU A 249 26.79 -11.64 9.43
N TYR A 250 25.68 -11.43 10.12
CA TYR A 250 24.78 -10.28 9.90
C TYR A 250 24.56 -9.46 11.17
N ASN A 251 24.24 -8.18 10.98
CA ASN A 251 23.56 -7.43 12.02
C ASN A 251 22.08 -7.85 12.04
N LEU A 252 21.52 -8.06 13.21
CA LEU A 252 20.12 -8.42 13.42
C LEU A 252 19.47 -7.29 14.19
N ILE A 253 18.38 -6.70 13.67
CA ILE A 253 17.66 -5.60 14.31
C ILE A 253 16.16 -5.84 14.31
N GLU A 254 15.45 -5.26 15.27
CA GLU A 254 14.00 -5.15 15.26
C GLU A 254 13.56 -3.72 14.96
N ILE A 255 12.67 -3.55 13.98
CA ILE A 255 12.01 -2.27 13.71
C ILE A 255 10.70 -2.25 14.49
N LEU A 256 10.57 -1.31 15.42
CA LEU A 256 9.41 -1.23 16.30
C LEU A 256 8.24 -0.48 15.67
N PRO A 257 6.98 -0.88 15.97
CA PRO A 257 5.79 -0.14 15.61
C PRO A 257 5.67 1.18 16.41
N VAL A 258 4.74 2.05 15.99
CA VAL A 258 4.46 3.31 16.74
C VAL A 258 3.98 3.07 18.17
N GLU A 259 3.46 1.89 18.46
CA GLU A 259 3.07 1.42 19.78
C GLU A 259 4.27 1.12 20.68
N ASN A 260 5.48 1.06 20.14
CA ASN A 260 6.73 0.71 20.80
C ASN A 260 6.65 -0.67 21.50
N ILE A 261 6.15 -1.66 20.77
CA ILE A 261 5.96 -3.04 21.24
C ILE A 261 6.88 -3.97 20.46
N SER A 262 7.67 -4.76 21.17
CA SER A 262 8.46 -5.87 20.64
C SER A 262 7.78 -7.20 20.92
N MET A 263 7.60 -8.04 19.89
CA MET A 263 7.18 -9.44 20.07
C MET A 263 8.39 -10.37 20.24
N LEU A 264 9.63 -9.85 20.10
CA LEU A 264 10.89 -10.53 20.42
C LEU A 264 11.38 -10.22 21.85
N SER A 265 10.54 -9.59 22.69
CA SER A 265 10.90 -9.25 24.08
C SER A 265 12.18 -8.42 24.19
N HIS A 266 12.41 -7.51 23.23
CA HIS A 266 13.58 -6.63 23.17
C HIS A 266 14.95 -7.35 23.14
N LYS A 267 15.01 -8.54 22.48
CA LYS A 267 16.24 -9.34 22.39
C LYS A 267 17.24 -8.86 21.35
N LEU A 268 16.80 -8.05 20.39
CA LEU A 268 17.64 -7.49 19.32
C LEU A 268 17.87 -5.97 19.54
N PRO A 269 18.90 -5.39 18.96
CA PRO A 269 18.98 -3.94 18.79
C PRO A 269 17.75 -3.41 18.06
N GLU A 270 17.25 -2.25 18.48
CA GLU A 270 15.94 -1.75 18.04
C GLU A 270 16.06 -0.42 17.30
N PHE A 271 15.27 -0.30 16.24
CA PHE A 271 15.00 0.97 15.61
C PHE A 271 13.56 1.40 15.85
N TYR A 272 13.39 2.59 16.43
CA TYR A 272 12.09 3.20 16.67
C TYR A 272 12.01 4.60 16.10
N SER A 273 11.01 4.85 15.25
CA SER A 273 10.66 6.19 14.78
C SER A 273 9.15 6.31 14.59
N LYS A 274 8.65 7.55 14.64
CA LYS A 274 7.28 7.90 14.23
C LYS A 274 7.22 8.43 12.79
N ASP A 275 8.37 8.65 12.18
CA ASP A 275 8.48 9.08 10.80
C ASP A 275 8.55 7.87 9.87
N VAL A 276 7.53 7.73 9.03
CA VAL A 276 7.42 6.61 8.08
C VAL A 276 8.53 6.64 7.04
N ARG A 277 9.00 7.83 6.63
CA ARG A 277 10.07 7.96 5.63
C ARG A 277 11.41 7.61 6.22
N GLU A 278 11.67 8.01 7.46
CA GLU A 278 12.86 7.63 8.22
C GLU A 278 12.93 6.10 8.40
N ILE A 279 11.80 5.47 8.77
CA ILE A 279 11.71 3.99 8.85
C ILE A 279 11.99 3.36 7.48
N ALA A 280 11.41 3.88 6.40
CA ALA A 280 11.64 3.38 5.05
C ALA A 280 13.12 3.53 4.63
N ALA A 281 13.77 4.63 5.01
CA ALA A 281 15.17 4.89 4.72
C ALA A 281 16.12 3.95 5.48
N VAL A 282 15.80 3.60 6.74
CA VAL A 282 16.51 2.56 7.49
C VAL A 282 16.30 1.20 6.84
N MET A 283 15.05 0.83 6.50
CA MET A 283 14.74 -0.40 5.79
C MET A 283 15.49 -0.53 4.48
N TYR A 284 15.58 0.55 3.68
CA TYR A 284 16.33 0.57 2.41
C TYR A 284 17.78 0.10 2.55
N ASN A 285 18.39 0.35 3.69
CA ASN A 285 19.77 -0.03 3.99
C ASN A 285 19.90 -1.45 4.61
N CYS A 286 18.79 -2.22 4.68
CA CYS A 286 18.80 -3.60 5.11
C CYS A 286 18.85 -4.56 3.90
N GLU A 287 19.38 -5.76 4.08
CA GLU A 287 19.44 -6.82 3.06
C GLU A 287 18.08 -7.52 2.91
N LEU A 288 17.40 -7.78 4.02
CA LEU A 288 16.16 -8.53 4.09
C LEU A 288 15.30 -8.02 5.24
N LEU A 289 14.00 -7.93 5.02
CA LEU A 289 13.00 -7.71 6.08
C LEU A 289 12.08 -8.91 6.20
N ILE A 290 11.87 -9.38 7.42
CA ILE A 290 10.84 -10.36 7.77
C ILE A 290 9.73 -9.64 8.52
N ALA A 291 8.49 -9.67 8.02
CA ALA A 291 7.39 -8.92 8.60
C ALA A 291 6.07 -9.68 8.61
N ALA A 292 5.33 -9.58 9.71
CA ALA A 292 3.93 -9.98 9.72
C ALA A 292 3.09 -9.12 8.76
N ASP A 293 1.97 -9.68 8.24
CA ASP A 293 1.02 -8.98 7.34
C ASP A 293 0.55 -7.65 7.95
N SER A 294 1.23 -6.59 7.55
CA SER A 294 1.06 -5.23 8.08
C SER A 294 1.34 -4.16 7.03
N GLY A 295 1.10 -2.89 7.39
CA GLY A 295 1.48 -1.75 6.54
C GLY A 295 3.00 -1.61 6.38
N MET A 296 3.78 -2.11 7.33
CA MET A 296 5.25 -2.04 7.32
C MET A 296 5.86 -3.05 6.33
N MET A 297 5.24 -4.21 6.15
CA MET A 297 5.58 -5.14 5.08
C MET A 297 5.45 -4.49 3.69
N HIS A 298 4.41 -3.69 3.45
CA HIS A 298 4.30 -2.95 2.20
C HIS A 298 5.28 -1.76 2.12
N LEU A 299 5.66 -1.20 3.27
CA LEU A 299 6.66 -0.12 3.33
C LEU A 299 8.03 -0.63 2.90
N SER A 300 8.45 -1.82 3.35
CA SER A 300 9.71 -2.42 2.92
C SER A 300 9.73 -2.70 1.41
N CYS A 301 8.63 -3.23 0.86
CA CYS A 301 8.51 -3.38 -0.60
C CYS A 301 8.60 -2.04 -1.34
N ALA A 302 8.09 -0.95 -0.74
CA ALA A 302 8.16 0.39 -1.33
C ALA A 302 9.52 1.07 -1.12
N ALA A 303 10.33 0.60 -0.18
CA ALA A 303 11.72 0.95 0.04
C ALA A 303 12.71 0.01 -0.66
N PRO A 304 12.36 -0.65 -1.74
CA PRO A 304 12.82 -1.82 -2.48
C PRO A 304 13.76 -2.77 -1.70
N VAL A 305 13.32 -3.22 -0.54
CA VAL A 305 14.01 -4.22 0.28
C VAL A 305 13.42 -5.59 0.03
N LYS A 306 14.24 -6.63 -0.10
CA LYS A 306 13.74 -8.01 -0.12
C LYS A 306 12.89 -8.26 1.13
N THR A 307 11.69 -8.76 0.95
CA THR A 307 10.72 -8.89 2.05
C THR A 307 10.11 -10.28 2.10
N ILE A 308 10.15 -10.91 3.26
CA ILE A 308 9.36 -12.10 3.58
C ILE A 308 8.13 -11.68 4.36
N GLY A 309 6.95 -11.83 3.76
CA GLY A 309 5.67 -11.56 4.42
C GLY A 309 5.13 -12.80 5.12
N LEU A 310 4.80 -12.70 6.40
CA LEU A 310 4.22 -13.78 7.20
C LEU A 310 2.69 -13.66 7.23
N PHE A 311 2.00 -14.70 6.79
CA PHE A 311 0.55 -14.75 6.76
C PHE A 311 0.01 -15.94 7.56
N LYS A 312 -1.03 -15.75 8.36
CA LYS A 312 -1.69 -16.82 9.12
C LYS A 312 -2.68 -17.66 8.29
N SER A 313 -3.07 -17.18 7.09
CA SER A 313 -4.02 -17.88 6.22
C SER A 313 -3.93 -17.41 4.77
N GLU A 314 -4.46 -18.23 3.86
CA GLU A 314 -4.49 -17.96 2.41
C GLU A 314 -5.51 -16.91 1.98
N GLY A 315 -6.53 -16.60 2.80
CA GLY A 315 -7.76 -15.90 2.38
C GLY A 315 -7.60 -14.57 1.66
N PHE A 316 -6.50 -13.84 1.90
CA PHE A 316 -6.19 -12.58 1.23
C PHE A 316 -4.76 -12.53 0.70
N LEU A 317 -4.09 -13.67 0.63
CA LEU A 317 -2.68 -13.79 0.28
C LEU A 317 -2.38 -13.11 -1.06
N GLU A 318 -3.02 -13.56 -2.14
CA GLU A 318 -2.78 -13.07 -3.49
C GLU A 318 -2.99 -11.56 -3.62
N ARG A 319 -3.92 -11.01 -2.87
CA ARG A 319 -4.26 -9.59 -2.91
C ARG A 319 -3.29 -8.68 -2.14
N TYR A 320 -2.58 -9.22 -1.14
CA TYR A 320 -1.80 -8.41 -0.19
C TYR A 320 -0.42 -8.97 0.15
N LYS A 321 0.04 -10.05 -0.51
CA LYS A 321 1.41 -10.54 -0.34
C LYS A 321 2.44 -9.43 -0.64
N PRO A 322 3.70 -9.54 -0.20
CA PRO A 322 4.75 -8.60 -0.58
C PRO A 322 4.80 -8.45 -2.11
N TYR A 323 4.75 -7.21 -2.61
CA TYR A 323 4.64 -6.94 -4.04
C TYR A 323 5.96 -6.42 -4.61
N GLY A 324 6.43 -7.04 -5.67
CA GLY A 324 7.69 -6.75 -6.36
C GLY A 324 8.59 -7.98 -6.46
N GLU A 325 9.59 -7.91 -7.32
CA GLU A 325 10.57 -8.99 -7.53
C GLU A 325 11.45 -9.18 -6.28
N GLY A 326 11.90 -10.41 -6.06
CA GLY A 326 12.76 -10.76 -4.92
C GLY A 326 12.04 -10.85 -3.58
N ASN A 327 10.72 -10.63 -3.54
CA ASN A 327 9.91 -10.80 -2.34
C ASN A 327 9.33 -12.20 -2.24
N ALA A 328 9.09 -12.65 -1.01
CA ALA A 328 8.51 -13.94 -0.72
C ALA A 328 7.38 -13.85 0.30
N VAL A 329 6.58 -14.89 0.36
CA VAL A 329 5.51 -15.03 1.35
C VAL A 329 5.57 -16.43 1.96
N VAL A 330 5.33 -16.49 3.27
CA VAL A 330 5.19 -17.77 3.99
C VAL A 330 3.85 -17.77 4.73
N ILE A 331 3.11 -18.86 4.54
CA ILE A 331 1.94 -19.12 5.38
C ILE A 331 2.46 -19.75 6.65
N ALA A 332 2.78 -18.91 7.62
CA ALA A 332 3.29 -19.31 8.91
C ALA A 332 2.09 -19.47 9.86
N LYS A 333 1.48 -20.67 9.84
CA LYS A 333 0.56 -21.09 10.91
C LYS A 333 1.37 -21.29 12.20
N ASP A 334 0.70 -21.58 13.28
CA ASP A 334 1.24 -21.52 14.65
C ASP A 334 2.53 -22.36 14.91
N ASP A 335 2.93 -23.21 13.97
CA ASP A 335 4.07 -24.13 14.06
C ASP A 335 4.98 -24.17 12.82
N ASN A 336 4.92 -23.17 11.92
CA ASN A 336 5.71 -23.18 10.68
C ASN A 336 6.90 -22.20 10.69
N GLN A 337 7.64 -22.11 11.79
CA GLN A 337 8.87 -21.31 11.87
C GLN A 337 9.96 -21.87 10.93
N ALA A 338 10.05 -23.19 10.79
CA ALA A 338 10.99 -23.83 9.87
C ALA A 338 10.78 -23.41 8.41
N GLY A 339 9.53 -23.22 7.97
CA GLY A 339 9.24 -22.73 6.63
C GLY A 339 9.70 -21.28 6.40
N VAL A 340 9.61 -20.44 7.44
CA VAL A 340 10.15 -19.06 7.38
C VAL A 340 11.67 -19.08 7.31
N PHE A 341 12.30 -19.91 8.12
CA PHE A 341 13.76 -20.08 8.16
C PHE A 341 14.30 -20.56 6.80
N ALA A 342 13.71 -21.61 6.22
CA ALA A 342 14.09 -22.10 4.90
C ALA A 342 13.95 -21.00 3.80
N LYS A 343 12.93 -20.15 3.90
CA LYS A 343 12.75 -19.05 2.97
C LYS A 343 13.78 -17.94 3.17
N MET A 344 14.27 -17.70 4.39
CA MET A 344 15.41 -16.82 4.63
C MET A 344 16.68 -17.35 3.94
N GLU A 345 16.97 -18.65 4.09
CA GLU A 345 18.14 -19.28 3.46
C GLU A 345 18.12 -19.19 1.92
N GLU A 346 16.94 -19.25 1.32
CA GLU A 346 16.77 -19.11 -0.14
C GLU A 346 17.05 -17.69 -0.64
N LEU A 347 16.75 -16.67 0.16
CA LEU A 347 16.84 -15.27 -0.26
C LEU A 347 18.15 -14.59 0.10
N LEU A 348 18.91 -15.13 1.07
CA LEU A 348 20.22 -14.63 1.49
C LEU A 348 21.35 -15.22 0.65
#